data_e526da18f8d68989267a289da937ecea
#
_entry.id   e526da18f8d68989267a289da937ecea
#
_cell.length_a   1.000
_cell.length_b   1.000
_cell.length_c   1.000
_cell.angle_alpha   90.00
_cell.angle_beta   90.00
_cell.angle_gamma   90.00
#
_symmetry.space_group_name_H-M   'P 1'
#
loop_
_entity.id
_entity.type
_entity.pdbx_description
1 polymer ?
#
loop_
_entity_poly.entity_id
_entity_poly.type
_entity_poly.pdbx_seq_one_letter_code
_entity_poly.pdbx_strand_id
1 'polypeptide(L)'
;MRMSGSMAENTTKDIWNDDDGDRAEPKKRRHLLRNFLIFLLVLIVVLGIVLAAAWRDGTGFDALHRYFAYGSSAVSSEKTVYQFDTDNSNRFAEMGDGCLVVLSDTALRMLGADGSEIWSANVQMTAPALVQGGGKIAAYDVGGTAVYVLDENGEQWELTAEGPIVSASLN
;
A
#
# COMPACT_ATOMS: atom_id res chain seq x y z
N MET A 1 94.03 5.75 -48.97
CA MET A 1 94.47 4.39 -48.66
C MET A 1 94.02 4.04 -47.22
N ARG A 2 93.35 2.93 -47.06
CA ARG A 2 92.89 2.25 -45.86
C ARG A 2 91.64 2.74 -45.17
N MET A 3 90.68 1.95 -45.37
CA MET A 3 89.45 1.64 -44.63
C MET A 3 89.74 1.25 -43.21
N SER A 4 88.90 1.65 -42.28
CA SER A 4 88.64 0.84 -41.11
C SER A 4 87.19 1.09 -40.67
N GLY A 5 86.41 0.06 -40.83
CA GLY A 5 85.01 0.05 -40.42
C GLY A 5 84.95 -0.02 -38.86
N SER A 6 84.00 0.69 -38.32
CA SER A 6 83.57 0.53 -36.97
C SER A 6 82.18 -0.19 -37.02
N MET A 7 82.23 -1.41 -36.50
CA MET A 7 81.00 -2.20 -36.26
C MET A 7 80.12 -1.49 -35.31
N ALA A 8 78.95 -1.29 -35.73
CA ALA A 8 77.86 -0.93 -34.84
C ALA A 8 77.40 -2.16 -34.02
N GLU A 9 77.66 -2.10 -32.74
CA GLU A 9 77.22 -3.06 -31.77
C GLU A 9 75.65 -2.90 -31.62
N ASN A 10 75.01 -3.89 -32.17
CA ASN A 10 73.56 -3.98 -32.14
C ASN A 10 73.17 -4.56 -30.75
N THR A 11 72.91 -3.68 -29.79
CA THR A 11 72.34 -4.07 -28.51
C THR A 11 70.84 -4.45 -28.72
N THR A 12 70.63 -5.70 -28.99
CA THR A 12 69.28 -6.29 -28.89
C THR A 12 68.85 -6.19 -27.45
N LYS A 13 68.06 -5.18 -27.20
CA LYS A 13 67.32 -5.02 -25.97
C LYS A 13 66.34 -6.20 -25.86
N ASP A 14 66.58 -7.08 -24.88
CA ASP A 14 65.74 -8.20 -24.53
C ASP A 14 64.37 -7.67 -24.13
N ILE A 15 63.43 -7.81 -25.04
CA ILE A 15 62.06 -7.37 -24.90
C ILE A 15 61.24 -8.35 -24.03
N TRP A 16 61.87 -9.38 -23.49
CA TRP A 16 61.21 -10.47 -22.78
C TRP A 16 61.33 -10.44 -21.27
N ASN A 17 61.94 -9.42 -20.69
CA ASN A 17 62.16 -9.32 -19.24
C ASN A 17 61.29 -8.24 -18.55
N ASP A 18 60.27 -7.72 -19.21
CA ASP A 18 59.24 -6.87 -18.56
C ASP A 18 58.07 -7.71 -18.04
N ASP A 19 58.32 -8.95 -17.62
CA ASP A 19 57.38 -9.76 -16.86
C ASP A 19 57.57 -9.59 -15.34
N ASP A 20 57.81 -8.35 -14.92
CA ASP A 20 57.52 -7.96 -13.56
C ASP A 20 56.02 -7.68 -13.50
N GLY A 21 55.33 -8.82 -13.49
CA GLY A 21 53.91 -8.87 -13.24
C GLY A 21 53.51 -8.00 -12.09
N ASP A 22 52.84 -6.94 -12.41
CA ASP A 22 51.92 -6.28 -11.50
C ASP A 22 50.89 -7.32 -11.06
N ARG A 23 51.32 -8.22 -10.16
CA ARG A 23 50.45 -8.98 -9.30
C ARG A 23 49.81 -7.97 -8.38
N ALA A 24 48.80 -7.31 -8.92
CA ALA A 24 47.85 -6.51 -8.15
C ALA A 24 47.43 -7.35 -6.94
N GLU A 25 47.95 -6.96 -5.81
CA GLU A 25 47.75 -7.64 -4.55
C GLU A 25 46.27 -7.73 -4.22
N PRO A 26 45.71 -8.91 -3.89
CA PRO A 26 44.31 -9.07 -3.53
C PRO A 26 43.93 -8.46 -2.17
N LYS A 27 44.80 -7.63 -1.59
CA LYS A 27 44.62 -7.02 -0.26
C LYS A 27 43.52 -6.00 -0.17
N LYS A 28 43.14 -5.29 -1.24
CA LYS A 28 42.09 -4.29 -1.21
C LYS A 28 40.65 -4.90 -1.11
N ARG A 29 40.42 -6.10 -1.62
CA ARG A 29 39.10 -6.74 -1.57
C ARG A 29 38.72 -7.19 -0.17
N ARG A 30 39.64 -7.60 0.68
CA ARG A 30 39.37 -8.03 2.07
C ARG A 30 38.87 -6.88 2.96
N HIS A 31 39.39 -5.68 2.75
CA HIS A 31 38.93 -4.49 3.50
C HIS A 31 37.56 -4.02 3.07
N LEU A 32 37.24 -4.09 1.77
CA LEU A 32 35.93 -3.77 1.27
C LEU A 32 34.87 -4.76 1.79
N LEU A 33 35.17 -6.06 1.78
CA LEU A 33 34.27 -7.08 2.29
C LEU A 33 34.05 -6.95 3.81
N ARG A 34 35.13 -6.65 4.56
CA ARG A 34 35.04 -6.42 6.01
C ARG A 34 34.22 -5.16 6.32
N ASN A 35 34.48 -4.07 5.61
CA ASN A 35 33.73 -2.83 5.80
C ASN A 35 32.25 -2.99 5.39
N PHE A 36 31.98 -3.75 4.33
CA PHE A 36 30.62 -4.10 3.93
C PHE A 36 29.91 -4.95 4.98
N LEU A 37 30.61 -5.91 5.59
CA LEU A 37 30.07 -6.79 6.62
C LEU A 37 29.79 -6.01 7.93
N ILE A 38 30.66 -5.06 8.28
CA ILE A 38 30.45 -4.14 9.41
C ILE A 38 29.25 -3.23 9.13
N PHE A 39 29.15 -2.68 7.92
CA PHE A 39 28.01 -1.86 7.51
C PHE A 39 26.68 -2.64 7.58
N LEU A 40 26.67 -3.89 7.08
CA LEU A 40 25.52 -4.77 7.14
C LEU A 40 25.11 -5.08 8.59
N LEU A 41 26.09 -5.33 9.47
CA LEU A 41 25.85 -5.59 10.89
C LEU A 41 25.25 -4.37 11.58
N VAL A 42 25.78 -3.17 11.33
CA VAL A 42 25.24 -1.92 11.87
C VAL A 42 23.81 -1.68 11.35
N LEU A 43 23.57 -1.94 10.06
CA LEU A 43 22.24 -1.82 9.46
C LEU A 43 21.23 -2.76 10.14
N ILE A 44 21.59 -4.01 10.40
CA ILE A 44 20.75 -4.98 11.11
C ILE A 44 20.45 -4.53 12.53
N VAL A 45 21.44 -4.00 13.25
CA VAL A 45 21.26 -3.49 14.61
C VAL A 45 20.33 -2.28 14.63
N VAL A 46 20.53 -1.33 13.72
CA VAL A 46 19.64 -0.15 13.60
C VAL A 46 18.22 -0.58 13.25
N LEU A 47 18.08 -1.49 12.29
CA LEU A 47 16.76 -2.04 11.92
C LEU A 47 16.10 -2.76 13.09
N GLY A 48 16.87 -3.52 13.88
CA GLY A 48 16.39 -4.18 15.09
C GLY A 48 15.91 -3.20 16.16
N ILE A 49 16.63 -2.10 16.37
CA ILE A 49 16.22 -1.04 17.32
C ILE A 49 14.93 -0.36 16.84
N VAL A 50 14.84 -0.03 15.54
CA VAL A 50 13.63 0.58 14.95
C VAL A 50 12.43 -0.36 15.07
N LEU A 51 12.62 -1.66 14.79
CA LEU A 51 11.59 -2.68 14.97
C LEU A 51 11.17 -2.85 16.44
N ALA A 52 12.12 -2.83 17.37
CA ALA A 52 11.82 -2.93 18.80
C ALA A 52 11.09 -1.68 19.32
N ALA A 53 11.45 -0.49 18.83
CA ALA A 53 10.74 0.76 19.14
C ALA A 53 9.31 0.76 18.59
N ALA A 54 9.13 0.32 17.34
CA ALA A 54 7.82 0.18 16.69
C ALA A 54 6.94 -0.86 17.40
N TRP A 55 7.55 -1.91 17.98
CA TRP A 55 6.82 -2.91 18.77
C TRP A 55 6.32 -2.36 20.11
N ARG A 56 7.10 -1.46 20.69
CA ARG A 56 6.73 -0.84 21.97
C ARG A 56 5.55 0.12 21.83
N ASP A 57 5.42 0.78 20.70
CA ASP A 57 4.35 1.76 20.42
C ASP A 57 3.09 1.13 19.78
N GLY A 58 3.08 -0.19 19.51
CA GLY A 58 1.92 -0.97 19.06
C GLY A 58 1.38 -0.65 17.65
N THR A 59 1.87 0.37 16.98
CA THR A 59 1.32 0.88 15.70
C THR A 59 2.12 0.49 14.46
N GLY A 60 3.38 0.08 14.63
CA GLY A 60 4.29 -0.13 13.49
C GLY A 60 4.06 -1.45 12.73
N PHE A 61 3.56 -2.47 13.39
CA PHE A 61 3.40 -3.80 12.79
C PHE A 61 2.10 -3.96 12.03
N ASP A 62 1.04 -3.23 12.40
CA ASP A 62 -0.23 -3.29 11.70
C ASP A 62 -0.11 -2.74 10.28
N ALA A 63 0.69 -1.69 10.06
CA ALA A 63 0.95 -1.16 8.72
C ALA A 63 1.77 -2.15 7.87
N LEU A 64 2.77 -2.82 8.46
CA LEU A 64 3.57 -3.83 7.77
C LEU A 64 2.76 -5.12 7.53
N HIS A 65 1.98 -5.56 8.48
CA HIS A 65 1.10 -6.72 8.36
C HIS A 65 0.02 -6.48 7.29
N ARG A 66 -0.53 -5.27 7.23
CA ARG A 66 -1.42 -4.85 6.14
C ARG A 66 -0.72 -4.85 4.80
N TYR A 67 0.50 -4.33 4.73
CA TYR A 67 1.27 -4.34 3.49
C TYR A 67 1.57 -5.76 2.99
N PHE A 68 1.94 -6.70 3.88
CA PHE A 68 2.20 -8.09 3.50
C PHE A 68 0.93 -8.94 3.33
N ALA A 69 -0.11 -8.69 4.10
CA ALA A 69 -1.38 -9.43 3.98
C ALA A 69 -2.22 -8.98 2.78
N TYR A 70 -2.19 -7.68 2.48
CA TYR A 70 -2.99 -7.09 1.39
C TYR A 70 -2.14 -6.64 0.19
N GLY A 71 -0.84 -6.50 0.33
CA GLY A 71 0.06 -6.07 -0.74
C GLY A 71 0.35 -7.14 -1.79
N SER A 72 -0.02 -8.40 -1.55
CA SER A 72 0.06 -9.46 -2.55
C SER A 72 -1.23 -9.63 -3.36
N SER A 73 -2.33 -9.06 -2.91
CA SER A 73 -3.44 -8.78 -3.78
C SER A 73 -3.04 -7.55 -4.57
N ALA A 74 -2.32 -7.78 -5.66
CA ALA A 74 -2.13 -6.76 -6.66
C ALA A 74 -3.53 -6.34 -7.13
N VAL A 75 -4.12 -5.39 -6.41
CA VAL A 75 -5.11 -4.53 -7.00
C VAL A 75 -4.36 -3.76 -8.07
N SER A 76 -4.19 -4.41 -9.21
CA SER A 76 -3.80 -3.76 -10.45
C SER A 76 -4.96 -2.88 -10.86
N SER A 77 -5.11 -1.75 -10.21
CA SER A 77 -5.94 -0.72 -10.77
C SER A 77 -5.40 0.62 -10.32
N GLU A 78 -4.75 1.28 -11.25
CA GLU A 78 -4.70 2.73 -11.31
C GLU A 78 -6.11 3.35 -11.38
N LYS A 79 -7.16 2.57 -11.19
CA LYS A 79 -8.52 3.05 -11.20
C LYS A 79 -8.92 3.33 -9.76
N THR A 80 -8.94 4.60 -9.39
CA THR A 80 -9.65 5.06 -8.20
C THR A 80 -11.10 4.61 -8.33
N VAL A 81 -11.47 3.63 -7.56
CA VAL A 81 -12.76 2.98 -7.69
C VAL A 81 -13.86 3.87 -7.12
N TYR A 82 -13.61 4.46 -5.98
CA TYR A 82 -14.52 5.39 -5.36
C TYR A 82 -13.75 6.41 -4.53
N GLN A 83 -14.08 7.69 -4.70
CA GLN A 83 -13.57 8.78 -3.89
C GLN A 83 -14.71 9.35 -3.04
N PHE A 84 -14.60 9.24 -1.72
CA PHE A 84 -15.55 9.81 -0.80
C PHE A 84 -15.07 11.16 -0.26
N ASP A 85 -16.01 12.01 0.09
CA ASP A 85 -15.72 13.31 0.67
C ASP A 85 -15.31 13.12 2.14
N THR A 86 -14.11 13.61 2.49
CA THR A 86 -13.58 13.52 3.85
C THR A 86 -14.20 14.53 4.82
N ASP A 87 -14.87 15.56 4.28
CA ASP A 87 -15.49 16.61 5.09
C ASP A 87 -16.86 16.20 5.60
N ASN A 88 -17.43 15.10 5.05
CA ASN A 88 -18.74 14.59 5.40
C ASN A 88 -18.65 13.41 6.37
N SER A 89 -19.69 13.24 7.19
CA SER A 89 -19.82 12.11 8.11
C SER A 89 -20.17 10.84 7.35
N ASN A 90 -19.17 10.12 6.83
CA ASN A 90 -19.38 8.86 6.13
C ASN A 90 -19.63 7.71 7.09
N ARG A 91 -20.61 6.87 6.77
CA ARG A 91 -20.94 5.61 7.43
C ARG A 91 -20.76 4.48 6.42
N PHE A 92 -20.27 3.35 6.87
CA PHE A 92 -19.97 2.19 6.02
C PHE A 92 -20.62 0.96 6.62
N ALA A 93 -21.22 0.13 5.78
CA ALA A 93 -21.70 -1.19 6.15
C ALA A 93 -21.40 -2.17 5.03
N GLU A 94 -20.90 -3.35 5.39
CA GLU A 94 -20.67 -4.45 4.45
C GLU A 94 -21.95 -5.26 4.31
N MET A 95 -22.33 -5.56 3.08
CA MET A 95 -23.41 -6.46 2.75
C MET A 95 -22.81 -7.77 2.21
N GLY A 96 -23.57 -8.85 2.20
CA GLY A 96 -23.13 -10.13 1.63
C GLY A 96 -22.44 -9.97 0.28
N ASP A 97 -21.61 -10.94 -0.10
CA ASP A 97 -20.87 -10.98 -1.37
C ASP A 97 -19.82 -9.86 -1.57
N GLY A 98 -19.39 -9.20 -0.47
CA GLY A 98 -18.36 -8.15 -0.53
C GLY A 98 -18.88 -6.80 -1.04
N CYS A 99 -20.18 -6.60 -1.10
CA CYS A 99 -20.76 -5.30 -1.39
C CYS A 99 -20.58 -4.34 -0.21
N LEU A 100 -20.28 -3.09 -0.51
CA LEU A 100 -20.08 -2.03 0.47
C LEU A 100 -21.15 -0.94 0.28
N VAL A 101 -21.87 -0.64 1.34
CA VAL A 101 -22.79 0.51 1.37
C VAL A 101 -22.09 1.68 2.04
N VAL A 102 -22.08 2.81 1.37
CA VAL A 102 -21.53 4.08 1.82
C VAL A 102 -22.64 5.11 1.94
N LEU A 103 -22.84 5.61 3.15
CA LEU A 103 -23.82 6.64 3.45
C LEU A 103 -23.10 7.92 3.91
N SER A 104 -23.45 9.03 3.27
CA SER A 104 -23.09 10.36 3.73
C SER A 104 -24.36 11.18 4.05
N ASP A 105 -24.17 12.42 4.43
CA ASP A 105 -25.28 13.36 4.61
C ASP A 105 -26.02 13.70 3.29
N THR A 106 -25.36 13.54 2.15
CA THR A 106 -25.86 13.92 0.82
C THR A 106 -26.05 12.75 -0.15
N ALA A 107 -25.45 11.58 0.14
CA ALA A 107 -25.45 10.46 -0.79
C ALA A 107 -25.50 9.11 -0.08
N LEU A 108 -26.26 8.19 -0.66
CA LEU A 108 -26.27 6.77 -0.32
C LEU A 108 -25.84 5.99 -1.55
N ARG A 109 -24.81 5.16 -1.42
CA ARG A 109 -24.21 4.43 -2.55
C ARG A 109 -23.96 2.99 -2.17
N MET A 110 -24.10 2.11 -3.14
CA MET A 110 -23.77 0.69 -3.04
C MET A 110 -22.68 0.36 -4.06
N LEU A 111 -21.58 -0.17 -3.56
CA LEU A 111 -20.42 -0.56 -4.36
C LEU A 111 -20.31 -2.08 -4.36
N GLY A 112 -19.99 -2.66 -5.51
CA GLY A 112 -19.70 -4.08 -5.65
C GLY A 112 -18.32 -4.46 -5.07
N ALA A 113 -18.06 -5.76 -5.01
CA ALA A 113 -16.79 -6.31 -4.55
C ALA A 113 -15.57 -5.85 -5.41
N ASP A 114 -15.82 -5.47 -6.67
CA ASP A 114 -14.84 -4.90 -7.57
C ASP A 114 -14.71 -3.37 -7.41
N GLY A 115 -15.52 -2.79 -6.50
CA GLY A 115 -15.64 -1.37 -6.23
C GLY A 115 -16.39 -0.57 -7.29
N SER A 116 -17.05 -1.22 -8.24
CA SER A 116 -17.96 -0.54 -9.15
C SER A 116 -19.20 -0.07 -8.41
N GLU A 117 -19.76 1.08 -8.81
CA GLU A 117 -21.02 1.56 -8.27
C GLU A 117 -22.16 0.72 -8.88
N ILE A 118 -22.86 -0.03 -8.01
CA ILE A 118 -24.04 -0.82 -8.39
C ILE A 118 -25.26 0.09 -8.41
N TRP A 119 -25.35 0.95 -7.39
CA TRP A 119 -26.50 1.81 -7.20
C TRP A 119 -26.13 3.06 -6.40
N SER A 120 -26.84 4.17 -6.66
CA SER A 120 -26.69 5.41 -5.88
C SER A 120 -27.98 6.22 -5.82
N ALA A 121 -28.14 6.91 -4.71
CA ALA A 121 -29.19 7.92 -4.52
C ALA A 121 -28.64 9.17 -3.84
N ASN A 122 -29.20 10.31 -4.21
CA ASN A 122 -28.98 11.55 -3.46
C ASN A 122 -29.95 11.57 -2.29
N VAL A 123 -29.44 11.73 -1.09
CA VAL A 123 -30.19 11.82 0.16
C VAL A 123 -29.89 13.15 0.83
N GLN A 124 -30.74 13.56 1.77
CA GLN A 124 -30.46 14.70 2.66
C GLN A 124 -30.69 14.23 4.08
N MET A 125 -29.60 14.04 4.81
CA MET A 125 -29.61 13.57 6.19
C MET A 125 -28.77 14.48 7.06
N THR A 126 -29.26 14.76 8.27
CA THR A 126 -28.53 15.59 9.23
C THR A 126 -27.67 14.74 10.15
N ALA A 127 -28.14 13.57 10.50
CA ALA A 127 -27.44 12.61 11.35
C ALA A 127 -27.57 11.19 10.78
N PRO A 128 -26.84 10.89 9.67
CA PRO A 128 -26.97 9.63 8.96
C PRO A 128 -26.54 8.45 9.83
N ALA A 129 -27.33 7.39 9.82
CA ALA A 129 -27.08 6.13 10.52
C ALA A 129 -27.37 4.93 9.61
N LEU A 130 -26.59 3.86 9.80
CA LEU A 130 -26.76 2.57 9.13
C LEU A 130 -27.04 1.49 10.18
N VAL A 131 -27.94 0.59 9.85
CA VAL A 131 -28.16 -0.66 10.58
C VAL A 131 -28.23 -1.81 9.60
N GLN A 132 -27.68 -2.95 10.00
CA GLN A 132 -27.60 -4.16 9.18
C GLN A 132 -28.33 -5.30 9.90
N GLY A 133 -29.08 -6.10 9.12
CA GLY A 133 -29.73 -7.31 9.62
C GLY A 133 -30.46 -8.05 8.50
N GLY A 134 -30.54 -9.38 8.58
CA GLY A 134 -31.29 -10.20 7.64
C GLY A 134 -30.88 -10.08 6.16
N GLY A 135 -29.57 -9.84 5.88
CA GLY A 135 -29.07 -9.62 4.50
C GLY A 135 -29.46 -8.25 3.90
N LYS A 136 -29.93 -7.33 4.74
CA LYS A 136 -30.35 -5.99 4.33
C LYS A 136 -29.63 -4.92 5.13
N ILE A 137 -29.58 -3.72 4.58
CA ILE A 137 -29.08 -2.52 5.25
C ILE A 137 -30.17 -1.46 5.22
N ALA A 138 -30.45 -0.84 6.36
CA ALA A 138 -31.29 0.35 6.40
C ALA A 138 -30.42 1.57 6.70
N ALA A 139 -30.56 2.59 5.85
CA ALA A 139 -30.01 3.91 6.02
C ALA A 139 -31.11 4.86 6.48
N TYR A 140 -30.91 5.60 7.55
CA TYR A 140 -31.90 6.51 8.09
C TYR A 140 -31.26 7.74 8.70
N ASP A 141 -32.05 8.81 8.83
CA ASP A 141 -31.65 10.04 9.51
C ASP A 141 -32.16 10.02 10.95
N VAL A 142 -31.25 10.10 11.91
CA VAL A 142 -31.60 10.19 13.34
C VAL A 142 -32.22 11.57 13.60
N GLY A 143 -33.49 11.58 14.01
CA GLY A 143 -34.30 12.80 14.14
C GLY A 143 -35.05 13.19 12.89
N GLY A 144 -34.77 12.54 11.75
CA GLY A 144 -35.55 12.66 10.51
C GLY A 144 -36.64 11.62 10.39
N THR A 145 -37.26 11.51 9.23
CA THR A 145 -38.38 10.58 8.93
C THR A 145 -38.07 9.62 7.78
N ALA A 146 -37.03 9.86 6.99
CA ALA A 146 -36.69 9.05 5.83
C ALA A 146 -35.88 7.80 6.23
N VAL A 147 -36.27 6.66 5.65
CA VAL A 147 -35.56 5.38 5.77
C VAL A 147 -35.40 4.78 4.38
N TYR A 148 -34.21 4.39 4.05
CA TYR A 148 -33.87 3.66 2.82
C TYR A 148 -33.44 2.26 3.19
N VAL A 149 -34.04 1.24 2.64
CA VAL A 149 -33.68 -0.15 2.85
C VAL A 149 -33.12 -0.72 1.56
N LEU A 150 -31.92 -1.28 1.64
CA LEU A 150 -31.21 -1.90 0.52
C LEU A 150 -31.08 -3.38 0.77
N ASP A 151 -31.18 -4.19 -0.27
CA ASP A 151 -30.80 -5.59 -0.26
C ASP A 151 -29.53 -5.85 -1.10
N GLU A 152 -29.06 -7.09 -1.13
CA GLU A 152 -27.86 -7.52 -1.87
C GLU A 152 -27.98 -7.36 -3.40
N ASN A 153 -29.20 -7.26 -3.93
CA ASN A 153 -29.45 -7.06 -5.36
C ASN A 153 -29.51 -5.57 -5.73
N GLY A 154 -29.38 -4.68 -4.74
CA GLY A 154 -29.53 -3.24 -4.93
C GLY A 154 -31.00 -2.81 -5.01
N GLU A 155 -31.95 -3.68 -4.67
CA GLU A 155 -33.35 -3.25 -4.54
C GLU A 155 -33.46 -2.29 -3.37
N GLN A 156 -34.16 -1.20 -3.61
CA GLN A 156 -34.36 -0.15 -2.64
C GLN A 156 -35.84 0.05 -2.32
N TRP A 157 -36.11 0.17 -1.02
CA TRP A 157 -37.37 0.65 -0.53
C TRP A 157 -37.16 1.97 0.23
N GLU A 158 -37.89 2.99 -0.15
CA GLU A 158 -37.94 4.24 0.57
C GLU A 158 -39.20 4.25 1.44
N LEU A 159 -39.00 4.45 2.74
CA LEU A 159 -40.07 4.51 3.71
C LEU A 159 -40.03 5.87 4.41
N THR A 160 -41.21 6.42 4.70
CA THR A 160 -41.34 7.64 5.51
C THR A 160 -42.00 7.28 6.83
N ALA A 161 -41.31 7.51 7.94
CA ALA A 161 -41.88 7.33 9.27
C ALA A 161 -42.86 8.45 9.59
N GLU A 162 -43.87 8.14 10.41
CA GLU A 162 -44.86 9.11 10.86
C GLU A 162 -44.31 10.15 11.85
N GLY A 163 -43.12 9.93 12.35
CA GLY A 163 -42.44 10.82 13.30
C GLY A 163 -40.91 10.64 13.28
N PRO A 164 -40.19 11.47 14.06
CA PRO A 164 -38.72 11.42 14.10
C PRO A 164 -38.20 10.03 14.52
N ILE A 165 -37.24 9.51 13.76
CA ILE A 165 -36.64 8.21 14.01
C ILE A 165 -35.52 8.38 15.04
N VAL A 166 -35.59 7.60 16.11
CA VAL A 166 -34.51 7.57 17.13
C VAL A 166 -33.53 6.44 16.86
N SER A 167 -34.06 5.28 16.45
CA SER A 167 -33.27 4.11 16.08
C SER A 167 -34.07 3.17 15.19
N ALA A 168 -33.35 2.35 14.42
CA ALA A 168 -33.95 1.30 13.60
C ALA A 168 -33.28 -0.03 13.88
N SER A 169 -33.97 -1.13 13.60
CA SER A 169 -33.38 -2.48 13.63
C SER A 169 -33.99 -3.31 12.49
N LEU A 170 -33.18 -4.20 11.95
CA LEU A 170 -33.55 -5.16 10.93
C LEU A 170 -33.46 -6.58 11.50
N ASN A 171 -34.42 -7.43 11.17
CA ASN A 171 -34.45 -8.84 11.53
C ASN A 171 -34.21 -9.70 10.30
#